data_6f08748fbbafabc14abaaffe4dac62f9
#
_entry.id   6f08748fbbafabc14abaaffe4dac62f9
#
_cell.length_a   1.000
_cell.length_b   1.000
_cell.length_c   1.000
_cell.angle_alpha   90.00
_cell.angle_beta   90.00
_cell.angle_gamma   90.00
#
_symmetry.space_group_name_H-M   'P 1'
#
loop_
_entity.id
_entity.type
_entity.pdbx_description
1 polymer ?
#
loop_
_entity_poly.entity_id
_entity_poly.type
_entity_poly.pdbx_seq_one_letter_code
_entity_poly.pdbx_strand_id
1 'polypeptide(L)'
;MLQKIITICNAKGGVGKTTSTASIGACMAMMGKKVLLVDLDGQANLTLYFIPDDDAIEVSIFDSLVDGVPLPVINVKENLDLVPSSLEMASAEIALTNLIAREQLLGKLLSEVKDRYDYILIDCPPSLGIVTTNAFLAADEIFVPMTPELLPLKGMRMLDNFIATLQRVKSSVCLKGVFTTRFNHRKLNKVVENAVRTRYKDIMLNTRIRENIALAESAGSGNSIFEYDSNSNGAKDYRALTEEIMNR
;
A
#
# COMPACT_ATOMS: atom_id res chain seq x y z
N MET A 1 -13.00 10.49 -15.14
CA MET A 1 -11.62 10.05 -14.96
C MET A 1 -11.66 8.58 -14.57
N LEU A 2 -10.67 7.79 -14.98
CA LEU A 2 -10.60 6.39 -14.55
C LEU A 2 -10.29 6.37 -13.05
N GLN A 3 -11.23 5.89 -12.26
CA GLN A 3 -10.98 5.57 -10.84
C GLN A 3 -10.07 4.37 -10.78
N LYS A 4 -9.05 4.39 -9.94
CA LYS A 4 -8.12 3.26 -9.77
C LYS A 4 -7.98 2.87 -8.31
N ILE A 5 -8.14 1.59 -8.02
CA ILE A 5 -7.82 0.97 -6.72
C ILE A 5 -6.46 0.32 -6.84
N ILE A 6 -5.50 0.82 -6.07
CA ILE A 6 -4.10 0.39 -6.09
C ILE A 6 -3.75 -0.25 -4.76
N THR A 7 -3.22 -1.46 -4.79
CA THR A 7 -2.72 -2.15 -3.59
C THR A 7 -1.19 -2.11 -3.55
N ILE A 8 -0.64 -1.67 -2.42
CA ILE A 8 0.80 -1.73 -2.13
C ILE A 8 1.07 -2.90 -1.19
N CYS A 9 1.69 -3.95 -1.70
CA CYS A 9 1.85 -5.19 -0.95
C CYS A 9 3.24 -5.82 -1.12
N ASN A 10 3.72 -6.46 -0.07
CA ASN A 10 4.82 -7.43 -0.10
C ASN A 10 4.73 -8.30 1.17
N ALA A 11 4.96 -9.60 1.03
CA ALA A 11 5.01 -10.54 2.15
C ALA A 11 6.16 -10.29 3.14
N LYS A 12 7.17 -9.50 2.75
CA LYS A 12 8.28 -9.12 3.62
C LYS A 12 7.96 -7.85 4.40
N GLY A 13 8.21 -7.87 5.71
CA GLY A 13 8.15 -6.68 6.57
C GLY A 13 9.30 -5.71 6.29
N GLY A 14 9.12 -4.41 6.59
CA GLY A 14 10.16 -3.40 6.52
C GLY A 14 10.63 -3.01 5.11
N VAL A 15 9.88 -3.37 4.06
CA VAL A 15 10.21 -3.00 2.67
C VAL A 15 9.64 -1.64 2.26
N GLY A 16 8.99 -0.91 3.16
CA GLY A 16 8.46 0.41 2.90
C GLY A 16 7.06 0.42 2.26
N LYS A 17 6.21 -0.59 2.50
CA LYS A 17 4.81 -0.59 2.05
C LYS A 17 4.07 0.66 2.54
N THR A 18 3.93 0.80 3.85
CA THR A 18 3.25 1.91 4.51
C THR A 18 3.81 3.28 4.12
N THR A 19 5.15 3.43 4.15
CA THR A 19 5.81 4.66 3.72
C THR A 19 5.49 4.99 2.26
N SER A 20 5.41 3.97 1.40
CA SER A 20 5.08 4.15 -0.01
C SER A 20 3.60 4.53 -0.19
N THR A 21 2.69 3.84 0.51
CA THR A 21 1.25 4.15 0.46
C THR A 21 1.00 5.59 0.92
N ALA A 22 1.57 6.00 2.06
CA ALA A 22 1.46 7.35 2.60
C ALA A 22 2.04 8.40 1.62
N SER A 23 3.27 8.18 1.14
CA SER A 23 3.96 9.16 0.29
C SER A 23 3.33 9.29 -1.09
N ILE A 24 2.93 8.16 -1.73
CA ILE A 24 2.24 8.17 -3.03
C ILE A 24 0.88 8.87 -2.90
N GLY A 25 0.10 8.52 -1.86
CA GLY A 25 -1.20 9.13 -1.62
C GLY A 25 -1.12 10.63 -1.36
N ALA A 26 -0.21 11.06 -0.49
CA ALA A 26 0.03 12.48 -0.24
C ALA A 26 0.49 13.23 -1.50
N CYS A 27 1.36 12.62 -2.34
CA CYS A 27 1.79 13.22 -3.59
C CYS A 27 0.62 13.38 -4.58
N MET A 28 -0.22 12.36 -4.75
CA MET A 28 -1.41 12.43 -5.60
C MET A 28 -2.38 13.51 -5.12
N ALA A 29 -2.62 13.62 -3.80
CA ALA A 29 -3.46 14.65 -3.21
C ALA A 29 -2.91 16.07 -3.47
N MET A 30 -1.61 16.27 -3.33
CA MET A 30 -0.93 17.52 -3.70
C MET A 30 -1.05 17.86 -5.20
N MET A 31 -1.22 16.86 -6.05
CA MET A 31 -1.49 17.03 -7.48
C MET A 31 -2.99 17.27 -7.77
N GLY A 32 -3.81 17.52 -6.74
CA GLY A 32 -5.24 17.81 -6.85
C GLY A 32 -6.12 16.59 -7.10
N LYS A 33 -5.63 15.36 -6.87
CA LYS A 33 -6.44 14.14 -6.95
C LYS A 33 -7.13 13.87 -5.62
N LYS A 34 -8.39 13.42 -5.68
CA LYS A 34 -9.10 12.93 -4.50
C LYS A 34 -8.63 11.52 -4.18
N VAL A 35 -8.03 11.33 -3.02
CA VAL A 35 -7.38 10.08 -2.63
C VAL A 35 -7.97 9.53 -1.34
N LEU A 36 -8.28 8.24 -1.33
CA LEU A 36 -8.58 7.47 -0.11
C LEU A 36 -7.42 6.52 0.18
N LEU A 37 -6.88 6.61 1.37
CA LEU A 37 -5.96 5.61 1.93
C LEU A 37 -6.76 4.58 2.73
N VAL A 38 -6.37 3.31 2.66
CA VAL A 38 -6.99 2.23 3.44
C VAL A 38 -5.87 1.46 4.12
N ASP A 39 -5.86 1.46 5.45
CA ASP A 39 -4.89 0.72 6.26
C ASP A 39 -5.46 -0.66 6.62
N LEU A 40 -4.82 -1.74 6.20
CA LEU A 40 -5.20 -3.12 6.52
C LEU A 40 -4.20 -3.82 7.46
N ASP A 41 -3.14 -3.14 7.89
CA ASP A 41 -2.16 -3.73 8.80
C ASP A 41 -2.60 -3.53 10.27
N GLY A 42 -2.65 -4.59 11.05
CA GLY A 42 -2.94 -4.52 12.50
C GLY A 42 -1.88 -3.77 13.32
N GLN A 43 -0.75 -3.39 12.71
CA GLN A 43 0.18 -2.45 13.33
C GLN A 43 -0.26 -0.99 13.19
N ALA A 44 -1.30 -0.72 12.39
CA ALA A 44 -1.89 0.60 12.16
C ALA A 44 -0.87 1.71 11.80
N ASN A 45 0.25 1.34 11.16
CA ASN A 45 1.32 2.29 10.88
C ASN A 45 0.92 3.40 9.90
N LEU A 46 0.04 3.12 8.91
CA LEU A 46 -0.48 4.14 8.00
C LEU A 46 -1.44 5.07 8.74
N THR A 47 -2.23 4.51 9.64
CA THR A 47 -3.15 5.24 10.51
C THR A 47 -2.38 6.20 11.40
N LEU A 48 -1.39 5.71 12.15
CA LEU A 48 -0.54 6.50 13.04
C LEU A 48 0.29 7.57 12.27
N TYR A 49 0.57 7.32 11.00
CA TYR A 49 1.26 8.28 10.15
C TYR A 49 0.48 9.60 9.99
N PHE A 50 -0.86 9.55 9.95
CA PHE A 50 -1.70 10.72 9.75
C PHE A 50 -2.53 11.09 10.98
N ILE A 51 -2.78 10.13 11.88
CA ILE A 51 -3.53 10.28 13.12
C ILE A 51 -2.65 9.75 14.26
N PRO A 52 -1.74 10.58 14.83
CA PRO A 52 -0.80 10.13 15.86
C PRO A 52 -1.46 9.70 17.17
N ASP A 53 -2.69 10.18 17.43
CA ASP A 53 -3.50 9.82 18.59
C ASP A 53 -4.55 8.78 18.14
N ASP A 54 -4.24 7.51 18.32
CA ASP A 54 -5.11 6.39 17.95
C ASP A 54 -6.28 6.18 18.93
N ASP A 55 -6.21 6.70 20.15
CA ASP A 55 -7.32 6.70 21.11
C ASP A 55 -8.55 7.47 20.59
N ALA A 56 -8.36 8.33 19.59
CA ALA A 56 -9.45 9.04 18.92
C ALA A 56 -10.23 8.19 17.89
N ILE A 57 -9.80 6.95 17.60
CA ILE A 57 -10.41 6.09 16.58
C ILE A 57 -11.41 5.15 17.28
N GLU A 58 -12.69 5.50 17.20
CA GLU A 58 -13.79 4.68 17.75
C GLU A 58 -14.17 3.50 16.86
N VAL A 59 -14.04 3.64 15.55
CA VAL A 59 -14.40 2.64 14.53
C VAL A 59 -13.27 2.50 13.52
N SER A 60 -12.90 1.28 13.19
CA SER A 60 -11.82 0.96 12.26
C SER A 60 -12.30 0.12 11.06
N ILE A 61 -11.40 -0.18 10.14
CA ILE A 61 -11.67 -1.10 9.03
C ILE A 61 -12.04 -2.52 9.53
N PHE A 62 -11.58 -2.92 10.72
CA PHE A 62 -11.93 -4.20 11.32
C PHE A 62 -13.43 -4.32 11.52
N ASP A 63 -14.06 -3.31 12.13
CA ASP A 63 -15.50 -3.29 12.39
C ASP A 63 -16.30 -3.33 11.07
N SER A 64 -15.81 -2.64 10.04
CA SER A 64 -16.45 -2.67 8.71
C SER A 64 -16.37 -4.06 8.07
N LEU A 65 -15.24 -4.74 8.20
CA LEU A 65 -15.04 -6.08 7.60
C LEU A 65 -15.79 -7.17 8.36
N VAL A 66 -15.87 -7.09 9.69
CA VAL A 66 -16.42 -8.15 10.56
C VAL A 66 -17.90 -7.92 10.82
N ASP A 67 -18.28 -6.71 11.20
CA ASP A 67 -19.64 -6.36 11.63
C ASP A 67 -20.48 -5.71 10.53
N GLY A 68 -19.85 -5.38 9.40
CA GLY A 68 -20.53 -4.81 8.24
C GLY A 68 -20.97 -3.36 8.42
N VAL A 69 -20.35 -2.61 9.35
CA VAL A 69 -20.62 -1.18 9.50
C VAL A 69 -20.01 -0.40 8.32
N PRO A 70 -20.54 0.78 7.96
CA PRO A 70 -19.98 1.61 6.92
C PRO A 70 -18.51 1.94 7.15
N LEU A 71 -17.74 2.16 6.07
CA LEU A 71 -16.32 2.51 6.17
C LEU A 71 -16.15 3.82 6.98
N PRO A 72 -15.29 3.82 8.03
CA PRO A 72 -14.97 4.99 8.83
C PRO A 72 -13.98 5.89 8.06
N VAL A 73 -14.50 6.73 7.18
CA VAL A 73 -13.68 7.62 6.36
C VAL A 73 -13.38 8.91 7.13
N ILE A 74 -12.12 9.17 7.40
CA ILE A 74 -11.62 10.34 8.13
C ILE A 74 -10.85 11.24 7.16
N ASN A 75 -11.18 12.54 7.10
CA ASN A 75 -10.37 13.49 6.34
C ASN A 75 -9.08 13.81 7.13
N VAL A 76 -7.93 13.54 6.55
CA VAL A 76 -6.62 13.74 7.21
C VAL A 76 -5.85 14.93 6.64
N LYS A 77 -6.05 15.25 5.35
CA LYS A 77 -5.43 16.41 4.66
C LYS A 77 -6.34 16.85 3.52
N GLU A 78 -6.03 17.98 2.90
CA GLU A 78 -6.72 18.42 1.69
C GLU A 78 -6.62 17.35 0.60
N ASN A 79 -7.76 16.92 0.04
CA ASN A 79 -7.90 15.86 -0.97
C ASN A 79 -7.39 14.47 -0.52
N LEU A 80 -7.17 14.25 0.78
CA LEU A 80 -6.66 12.99 1.32
C LEU A 80 -7.51 12.53 2.49
N ASP A 81 -8.20 11.43 2.30
CA ASP A 81 -8.96 10.73 3.32
C ASP A 81 -8.29 9.41 3.70
N LEU A 82 -8.60 8.90 4.89
CA LEU A 82 -8.07 7.65 5.43
C LEU A 82 -9.20 6.80 6.03
N VAL A 83 -9.20 5.50 5.72
CA VAL A 83 -9.90 4.48 6.50
C VAL A 83 -8.88 3.88 7.47
N PRO A 84 -9.04 4.11 8.78
CA PRO A 84 -8.04 3.70 9.77
C PRO A 84 -8.09 2.21 10.07
N SER A 85 -6.95 1.66 10.43
CA SER A 85 -6.78 0.35 11.05
C SER A 85 -6.78 0.46 12.57
N SER A 86 -6.86 -0.69 13.21
CA SER A 86 -6.71 -0.83 14.66
C SER A 86 -5.98 -2.13 15.01
N LEU A 87 -5.63 -2.30 16.28
CA LEU A 87 -4.92 -3.50 16.74
C LEU A 87 -5.76 -4.78 16.52
N GLU A 88 -7.10 -4.67 16.52
CA GLU A 88 -8.03 -5.77 16.25
C GLU A 88 -7.81 -6.40 14.88
N MET A 89 -7.32 -5.63 13.89
CA MET A 89 -6.97 -6.16 12.57
C MET A 89 -5.93 -7.30 12.62
N ALA A 90 -5.12 -7.40 13.68
CA ALA A 90 -4.24 -8.55 13.90
C ALA A 90 -5.01 -9.87 14.05
N SER A 91 -6.27 -9.83 14.49
CA SER A 91 -7.16 -10.99 14.61
C SER A 91 -8.06 -11.22 13.40
N ALA A 92 -8.03 -10.35 12.39
CA ALA A 92 -8.93 -10.37 11.23
C ALA A 92 -8.90 -11.71 10.46
N GLU A 93 -7.73 -12.36 10.37
CA GLU A 93 -7.60 -13.70 9.74
C GLU A 93 -8.54 -14.74 10.39
N ILE A 94 -8.70 -14.67 11.71
CA ILE A 94 -9.57 -15.57 12.46
C ILE A 94 -11.02 -15.10 12.38
N ALA A 95 -11.29 -13.81 12.62
CA ALA A 95 -12.63 -13.25 12.62
C ALA A 95 -13.36 -13.43 11.29
N LEU A 96 -12.66 -13.29 10.18
CA LEU A 96 -13.23 -13.46 8.84
C LEU A 96 -13.45 -14.93 8.43
N THR A 97 -12.89 -15.90 9.15
CA THR A 97 -12.87 -17.32 8.73
C THR A 97 -14.26 -17.87 8.42
N ASN A 98 -15.27 -17.51 9.19
CA ASN A 98 -16.62 -18.05 9.09
C ASN A 98 -17.60 -17.16 8.30
N LEU A 99 -17.14 -16.02 7.77
CA LEU A 99 -17.99 -15.12 7.01
C LEU A 99 -18.19 -15.61 5.58
N ILE A 100 -19.39 -15.46 5.05
CA ILE A 100 -19.73 -15.80 3.67
C ILE A 100 -19.08 -14.76 2.73
N ALA A 101 -18.49 -15.23 1.62
CA ALA A 101 -17.78 -14.41 0.64
C ALA A 101 -16.70 -13.50 1.27
N ARG A 102 -16.07 -13.99 2.33
CA ARG A 102 -15.08 -13.30 3.15
C ARG A 102 -13.92 -12.68 2.37
N GLU A 103 -13.61 -13.20 1.20
CA GLU A 103 -12.56 -12.70 0.30
C GLU A 103 -12.97 -11.47 -0.52
N GLN A 104 -14.26 -11.08 -0.51
CA GLN A 104 -14.81 -9.99 -1.32
C GLN A 104 -15.36 -8.84 -0.48
N LEU A 105 -15.24 -8.89 0.85
CA LEU A 105 -15.83 -7.92 1.77
C LEU A 105 -15.30 -6.50 1.52
N LEU A 106 -13.98 -6.36 1.40
CA LEU A 106 -13.36 -5.06 1.14
C LEU A 106 -13.83 -4.47 -0.20
N GLY A 107 -13.91 -5.30 -1.24
CA GLY A 107 -14.39 -4.85 -2.56
C GLY A 107 -15.82 -4.33 -2.49
N LYS A 108 -16.69 -4.99 -1.71
CA LYS A 108 -18.08 -4.54 -1.48
C LYS A 108 -18.10 -3.19 -0.75
N LEU A 109 -17.37 -3.06 0.35
CA LEU A 109 -17.28 -1.82 1.13
C LEU A 109 -16.75 -0.65 0.29
N LEU A 110 -15.67 -0.88 -0.47
CA LEU A 110 -15.09 0.15 -1.34
C LEU A 110 -16.02 0.56 -2.47
N SER A 111 -16.89 -0.33 -2.95
CA SER A 111 -17.86 0.00 -4.01
C SER A 111 -18.86 1.10 -3.59
N GLU A 112 -19.10 1.28 -2.29
CA GLU A 112 -20.01 2.28 -1.75
C GLU A 112 -19.41 3.71 -1.73
N VAL A 113 -18.08 3.80 -1.73
CA VAL A 113 -17.36 5.07 -1.58
C VAL A 113 -16.50 5.46 -2.79
N LYS A 114 -16.14 4.49 -3.65
CA LYS A 114 -15.15 4.68 -4.73
C LYS A 114 -15.45 5.87 -5.64
N ASP A 115 -16.72 6.17 -5.92
CA ASP A 115 -17.09 7.23 -6.85
C ASP A 115 -16.73 8.64 -6.36
N ARG A 116 -16.32 8.78 -5.09
CA ARG A 116 -15.86 10.03 -4.50
C ARG A 116 -14.37 10.30 -4.74
N TYR A 117 -13.61 9.29 -5.19
CA TYR A 117 -12.15 9.33 -5.28
C TYR A 117 -11.65 9.08 -6.69
N ASP A 118 -10.53 9.71 -7.03
CA ASP A 118 -9.76 9.41 -8.25
C ASP A 118 -8.88 8.17 -8.05
N TYR A 119 -8.34 8.02 -6.81
CA TYR A 119 -7.49 6.90 -6.42
C TYR A 119 -7.85 6.39 -5.03
N ILE A 120 -7.81 5.07 -4.87
CA ILE A 120 -7.85 4.40 -3.56
C ILE A 120 -6.55 3.62 -3.42
N LEU A 121 -5.78 3.87 -2.36
CA LEU A 121 -4.51 3.20 -2.08
C LEU A 121 -4.66 2.32 -0.86
N ILE A 122 -4.36 1.02 -0.98
CA ILE A 122 -4.51 0.03 0.08
C ILE A 122 -3.12 -0.37 0.58
N ASP A 123 -2.84 -0.16 1.87
CA ASP A 123 -1.67 -0.69 2.57
C ASP A 123 -1.97 -2.06 3.14
N CYS A 124 -1.12 -3.05 2.89
CA CYS A 124 -1.32 -4.43 3.29
C CYS A 124 -0.39 -4.87 4.42
N PRO A 125 -0.84 -5.79 5.29
CA PRO A 125 0.03 -6.45 6.24
C PRO A 125 1.13 -7.28 5.55
N PRO A 126 2.20 -7.68 6.24
CA PRO A 126 3.27 -8.53 5.70
C PRO A 126 2.87 -10.02 5.68
N SER A 127 1.66 -10.33 5.20
CA SER A 127 1.10 -11.68 5.10
C SER A 127 0.43 -11.89 3.75
N LEU A 128 0.21 -13.13 3.34
CA LEU A 128 -0.54 -13.52 2.15
C LEU A 128 -1.79 -14.31 2.56
N GLY A 129 -2.57 -13.76 3.49
CA GLY A 129 -3.77 -14.37 4.02
C GLY A 129 -5.07 -13.77 3.46
N ILE A 130 -6.17 -13.91 4.21
CA ILE A 130 -7.50 -13.46 3.78
C ILE A 130 -7.59 -11.93 3.66
N VAL A 131 -6.88 -11.18 4.51
CA VAL A 131 -6.83 -9.72 4.46
C VAL A 131 -6.18 -9.26 3.16
N THR A 132 -5.01 -9.81 2.82
CA THR A 132 -4.32 -9.51 1.55
C THR A 132 -5.12 -10.01 0.33
N THR A 133 -5.85 -11.14 0.47
CA THR A 133 -6.77 -11.62 -0.58
C THR A 133 -7.84 -10.57 -0.87
N ASN A 134 -8.46 -9.99 0.16
CA ASN A 134 -9.44 -8.91 0.02
C ASN A 134 -8.86 -7.71 -0.73
N ALA A 135 -7.66 -7.26 -0.33
CA ALA A 135 -6.98 -6.15 -1.00
C ALA A 135 -6.74 -6.43 -2.49
N PHE A 136 -6.26 -7.63 -2.84
CA PHE A 136 -5.95 -8.00 -4.23
C PHE A 136 -7.20 -8.17 -5.08
N LEU A 137 -8.27 -8.73 -4.52
CA LEU A 137 -9.54 -8.87 -5.23
C LEU A 137 -10.28 -7.53 -5.38
N ALA A 138 -10.07 -6.59 -4.49
CA ALA A 138 -10.60 -5.23 -4.62
C ALA A 138 -9.82 -4.38 -5.64
N ALA A 139 -8.51 -4.64 -5.79
CA ALA A 139 -7.62 -3.81 -6.60
C ALA A 139 -7.81 -3.95 -8.11
N ASP A 140 -7.51 -2.86 -8.81
CA ASP A 140 -7.28 -2.81 -10.26
C ASP A 140 -5.80 -3.06 -10.57
N GLU A 141 -4.90 -2.56 -9.72
CA GLU A 141 -3.45 -2.61 -9.92
C GLU A 141 -2.73 -2.96 -8.60
N ILE A 142 -1.72 -3.82 -8.68
CA ILE A 142 -0.87 -4.19 -7.55
C ILE A 142 0.55 -3.68 -7.80
N PHE A 143 1.11 -2.95 -6.84
CA PHE A 143 2.50 -2.51 -6.83
C PHE A 143 3.25 -3.10 -5.66
N VAL A 144 4.50 -3.50 -5.89
CA VAL A 144 5.32 -4.22 -4.93
C VAL A 144 6.61 -3.47 -4.64
N PRO A 145 6.73 -2.83 -3.47
CA PRO A 145 8.01 -2.32 -2.99
C PRO A 145 8.93 -3.47 -2.63
N MET A 146 10.20 -3.39 -2.99
CA MET A 146 11.22 -4.35 -2.62
C MET A 146 12.51 -3.69 -2.17
N THR A 147 13.15 -4.25 -1.15
CA THR A 147 14.52 -3.87 -0.77
C THR A 147 15.54 -4.74 -1.51
N PRO A 148 16.64 -4.18 -2.03
CA PRO A 148 17.66 -4.93 -2.76
C PRO A 148 18.61 -5.68 -1.82
N GLU A 149 18.07 -6.58 -0.99
CA GLU A 149 18.78 -7.44 -0.05
C GLU A 149 18.92 -8.87 -0.60
N LEU A 150 19.74 -9.74 0.04
CA LEU A 150 20.13 -11.05 -0.49
C LEU A 150 19.01 -12.05 -0.80
N LEU A 151 17.76 -11.88 -0.30
CA LEU A 151 16.69 -12.87 -0.45
C LEU A 151 15.33 -12.32 -0.97
N PRO A 152 15.26 -11.32 -1.87
CA PRO A 152 13.97 -10.82 -2.32
C PRO A 152 13.25 -11.82 -3.24
N LEU A 153 14.00 -12.60 -4.04
CA LEU A 153 13.42 -13.50 -5.06
C LEU A 153 12.54 -14.62 -4.47
N LYS A 154 12.81 -15.08 -3.24
CA LYS A 154 11.97 -16.11 -2.61
C LYS A 154 10.60 -15.55 -2.23
N GLY A 155 10.55 -14.40 -1.59
CA GLY A 155 9.29 -13.71 -1.24
C GLY A 155 8.48 -13.33 -2.47
N MET A 156 9.17 -12.86 -3.53
CA MET A 156 8.52 -12.51 -4.78
C MET A 156 7.93 -13.73 -5.51
N ARG A 157 8.57 -14.91 -5.46
CA ARG A 157 7.96 -16.15 -5.99
C ARG A 157 6.70 -16.56 -5.25
N MET A 158 6.67 -16.38 -3.91
CA MET A 158 5.45 -16.65 -3.13
C MET A 158 4.32 -15.72 -3.54
N LEU A 159 4.63 -14.45 -3.76
CA LEU A 159 3.68 -13.46 -4.26
C LEU A 159 3.17 -13.78 -5.66
N ASP A 160 4.06 -14.14 -6.59
CA ASP A 160 3.68 -14.55 -7.95
C ASP A 160 2.71 -15.75 -7.94
N ASN A 161 3.01 -16.76 -7.10
CA ASN A 161 2.14 -17.93 -6.94
C ASN A 161 0.78 -17.57 -6.31
N PHE A 162 0.79 -16.65 -5.36
CA PHE A 162 -0.43 -16.16 -4.73
C PHE A 162 -1.31 -15.41 -5.75
N ILE A 163 -0.74 -14.50 -6.54
CA ILE A 163 -1.43 -13.80 -7.61
C ILE A 163 -2.00 -14.81 -8.63
N ALA A 164 -1.20 -15.78 -9.06
CA ALA A 164 -1.66 -16.81 -10.00
C ALA A 164 -2.85 -17.64 -9.46
N THR A 165 -2.90 -17.84 -8.14
CA THR A 165 -4.05 -18.50 -7.51
C THR A 165 -5.29 -17.61 -7.55
N LEU A 166 -5.15 -16.33 -7.25
CA LEU A 166 -6.26 -15.36 -7.27
C LEU A 166 -6.78 -15.09 -8.68
N GLN A 167 -5.92 -15.17 -9.69
CA GLN A 167 -6.32 -15.05 -11.10
C GLN A 167 -7.31 -16.12 -11.57
N ARG A 168 -7.39 -17.26 -10.86
CA ARG A 168 -8.43 -18.27 -11.11
C ARG A 168 -9.82 -17.82 -10.67
N VAL A 169 -9.90 -16.89 -9.72
CA VAL A 169 -11.14 -16.31 -9.18
C VAL A 169 -11.48 -15.01 -9.91
N LYS A 170 -10.50 -14.11 -10.04
CA LYS A 170 -10.62 -12.82 -10.72
C LYS A 170 -9.44 -12.66 -11.68
N SER A 171 -9.66 -12.90 -12.96
CA SER A 171 -8.60 -12.89 -14.00
C SER A 171 -7.92 -11.54 -14.18
N SER A 172 -8.56 -10.44 -13.75
CA SER A 172 -8.02 -9.08 -13.83
C SER A 172 -7.00 -8.76 -12.73
N VAL A 173 -6.82 -9.61 -11.70
CA VAL A 173 -5.76 -9.41 -10.69
C VAL A 173 -4.41 -9.41 -11.37
N CYS A 174 -3.67 -8.30 -11.27
CA CYS A 174 -2.46 -8.12 -12.05
C CYS A 174 -1.39 -7.37 -11.25
N LEU A 175 -0.17 -7.92 -11.26
CA LEU A 175 1.01 -7.22 -10.80
C LEU A 175 1.40 -6.17 -11.86
N LYS A 176 1.16 -4.90 -11.53
CA LYS A 176 1.37 -3.78 -12.44
C LYS A 176 2.77 -3.20 -12.36
N GLY A 177 3.37 -3.26 -11.17
CA GLY A 177 4.71 -2.73 -11.00
C GLY A 177 5.46 -3.27 -9.80
N VAL A 178 6.78 -3.34 -9.95
CA VAL A 178 7.74 -3.62 -8.87
C VAL A 178 8.70 -2.44 -8.80
N PHE A 179 8.98 -1.93 -7.62
CA PHE A 179 9.92 -0.82 -7.46
C PHE A 179 10.87 -1.02 -6.28
N THR A 180 12.06 -0.45 -6.40
CA THR A 180 13.11 -0.59 -5.38
C THR A 180 12.98 0.50 -4.32
N THR A 181 12.99 0.08 -3.05
CA THR A 181 13.06 0.96 -1.88
C THR A 181 14.37 0.77 -1.13
N ARG A 182 14.75 1.73 -0.27
CA ARG A 182 15.99 1.69 0.53
C ARG A 182 17.22 1.40 -0.33
N PHE A 183 17.21 1.94 -1.55
CA PHE A 183 18.32 1.77 -2.47
C PHE A 183 19.55 2.54 -1.99
N ASN A 184 20.69 1.88 -2.01
CA ASN A 184 21.99 2.52 -1.85
C ASN A 184 22.98 2.00 -2.93
N HIS A 185 24.10 2.69 -3.11
CA HIS A 185 25.03 2.39 -4.22
C HIS A 185 25.95 1.19 -3.99
N ARG A 186 25.72 0.37 -2.95
CA ARG A 186 26.51 -0.84 -2.68
C ARG A 186 26.41 -1.83 -3.86
N LYS A 187 27.51 -2.53 -4.15
CA LYS A 187 27.57 -3.51 -5.26
C LYS A 187 26.45 -4.56 -5.17
N LEU A 188 26.17 -5.04 -3.96
CA LEU A 188 25.13 -6.03 -3.72
C LEU A 188 23.74 -5.52 -4.18
N ASN A 189 23.38 -4.28 -3.85
CA ASN A 189 22.07 -3.72 -4.21
C ASN A 189 21.90 -3.66 -5.73
N LYS A 190 22.95 -3.28 -6.46
CA LYS A 190 22.93 -3.27 -7.93
C LYS A 190 22.77 -4.67 -8.53
N VAL A 191 23.45 -5.67 -7.96
CA VAL A 191 23.35 -7.07 -8.43
C VAL A 191 21.95 -7.62 -8.20
N VAL A 192 21.40 -7.43 -7.01
CA VAL A 192 20.04 -7.91 -6.67
C VAL A 192 18.99 -7.22 -7.51
N GLU A 193 19.06 -5.89 -7.64
CA GLU A 193 18.13 -5.13 -8.46
C GLU A 193 18.15 -5.59 -9.93
N ASN A 194 19.34 -5.81 -10.49
CA ASN A 194 19.48 -6.31 -11.86
C ASN A 194 18.83 -7.70 -12.03
N ALA A 195 18.97 -8.59 -11.05
CA ALA A 195 18.33 -9.89 -11.08
C ALA A 195 16.79 -9.78 -11.05
N VAL A 196 16.25 -8.87 -10.23
CA VAL A 196 14.82 -8.58 -10.20
C VAL A 196 14.36 -7.94 -11.51
N ARG A 197 15.09 -6.96 -12.03
CA ARG A 197 14.80 -6.32 -13.31
C ARG A 197 14.79 -7.32 -14.48
N THR A 198 15.73 -8.27 -14.48
CA THR A 198 15.74 -9.36 -15.49
C THR A 198 14.49 -10.23 -15.42
N ARG A 199 13.96 -10.49 -14.21
CA ARG A 199 12.77 -11.30 -13.99
C ARG A 199 11.48 -10.56 -14.36
N TYR A 200 11.34 -9.32 -13.90
CA TYR A 200 10.09 -8.55 -14.01
C TYR A 200 10.07 -7.58 -15.20
N LYS A 201 11.20 -7.38 -15.87
CA LYS A 201 11.32 -6.63 -17.15
C LYS A 201 10.48 -5.34 -17.13
N ASP A 202 9.45 -5.32 -17.96
CA ASP A 202 8.63 -4.12 -18.23
C ASP A 202 7.78 -3.66 -17.04
N ILE A 203 7.52 -4.55 -16.06
CA ILE A 203 6.80 -4.16 -14.84
C ILE A 203 7.73 -3.66 -13.74
N MET A 204 9.07 -3.75 -13.90
CA MET A 204 10.01 -3.12 -12.99
C MET A 204 10.08 -1.63 -13.26
N LEU A 205 9.68 -0.80 -12.28
CA LEU A 205 9.73 0.65 -12.40
C LEU A 205 11.17 1.15 -12.48
N ASN A 206 11.35 2.31 -13.13
CA ASN A 206 12.66 2.93 -13.27
C ASN A 206 13.06 3.71 -12.02
N THR A 207 12.07 4.31 -11.38
CA THR A 207 12.28 5.09 -10.16
C THR A 207 12.67 4.19 -8.98
N ARG A 208 13.66 4.63 -8.22
CA ARG A 208 14.15 3.99 -7.00
C ARG A 208 13.96 4.94 -5.83
N ILE A 209 13.51 4.41 -4.70
CA ILE A 209 13.48 5.18 -3.46
C ILE A 209 14.80 4.95 -2.73
N ARG A 210 15.63 5.97 -2.65
CA ARG A 210 16.91 5.94 -1.95
C ARG A 210 16.71 5.81 -0.45
N GLU A 211 17.66 5.19 0.22
CA GLU A 211 17.71 5.19 1.68
C GLU A 211 17.79 6.64 2.18
N ASN A 212 16.83 7.05 3.03
CA ASN A 212 16.69 8.42 3.49
C ASN A 212 16.05 8.43 4.89
N ILE A 213 16.74 9.07 5.85
CA ILE A 213 16.29 9.13 7.25
C ILE A 213 15.02 9.99 7.40
N ALA A 214 14.88 11.05 6.59
CA ALA A 214 13.72 11.93 6.63
C ALA A 214 12.38 11.19 6.39
N LEU A 215 12.39 10.05 5.66
CA LEU A 215 11.20 9.21 5.48
C LEU A 215 10.76 8.51 6.78
N ALA A 216 11.69 8.16 7.66
CA ALA A 216 11.36 7.57 8.96
C ALA A 216 10.93 8.65 9.96
N GLU A 217 11.60 9.80 9.94
CA GLU A 217 11.29 10.94 10.81
C GLU A 217 9.94 11.54 10.46
N SER A 218 9.58 11.67 9.19
CA SER A 218 8.27 12.17 8.74
C SER A 218 7.12 11.31 9.28
N ALA A 219 7.27 9.98 9.23
CA ALA A 219 6.28 9.05 9.78
C ALA A 219 6.04 9.26 11.28
N GLY A 220 7.10 9.52 12.05
CA GLY A 220 7.01 9.80 13.49
C GLY A 220 6.47 11.20 13.84
N SER A 221 6.40 12.11 12.87
CA SER A 221 5.95 13.50 13.09
C SER A 221 4.49 13.76 12.70
N GLY A 222 3.79 12.77 12.15
CA GLY A 222 2.42 12.94 11.63
C GLY A 222 2.35 13.75 10.33
N ASN A 223 3.50 13.97 9.65
CA ASN A 223 3.59 14.77 8.44
C ASN A 223 4.00 13.91 7.24
N SER A 224 3.47 14.21 6.07
CA SER A 224 3.99 13.62 4.83
C SER A 224 5.45 14.05 4.62
N ILE A 225 6.22 13.26 3.87
CA ILE A 225 7.59 13.61 3.52
C ILE A 225 7.69 14.98 2.81
N PHE A 226 6.63 15.38 2.13
CA PHE A 226 6.55 16.64 1.41
C PHE A 226 6.35 17.85 2.34
N GLU A 227 5.69 17.65 3.48
CA GLU A 227 5.53 18.66 4.53
C GLU A 227 6.77 18.68 5.44
N TYR A 228 7.34 17.51 5.74
CA TYR A 228 8.48 17.37 6.63
C TYR A 228 9.78 17.92 6.02
N ASP A 229 10.13 17.43 4.81
CA ASP A 229 11.30 17.90 4.04
C ASP A 229 11.06 17.73 2.53
N SER A 230 10.43 18.74 1.92
CA SER A 230 10.10 18.73 0.48
C SER A 230 11.32 18.68 -0.44
N ASN A 231 12.51 19.00 0.06
CA ASN A 231 13.77 19.01 -0.69
C ASN A 231 14.56 17.72 -0.53
N SER A 232 14.16 16.84 0.38
CA SER A 232 14.82 15.56 0.63
C SER A 232 14.88 14.68 -0.62
N ASN A 233 15.80 13.73 -0.59
CA ASN A 233 15.82 12.69 -1.61
C ASN A 233 14.55 11.85 -1.58
N GLY A 234 14.00 11.58 -0.39
CA GLY A 234 12.74 10.86 -0.23
C GLY A 234 11.57 11.54 -0.94
N ALA A 235 11.39 12.85 -0.75
CA ALA A 235 10.33 13.61 -1.42
C ALA A 235 10.49 13.60 -2.95
N LYS A 236 11.71 13.82 -3.45
CA LYS A 236 12.00 13.79 -4.89
C LYS A 236 11.73 12.42 -5.51
N ASP A 237 12.18 11.37 -4.85
CA ASP A 237 12.05 10.00 -5.35
C ASP A 237 10.56 9.56 -5.35
N TYR A 238 9.80 9.85 -4.28
CA TYR A 238 8.37 9.54 -4.25
C TYR A 238 7.55 10.36 -5.22
N ARG A 239 7.92 11.61 -5.50
CA ARG A 239 7.27 12.40 -6.56
C ARG A 239 7.47 11.72 -7.92
N ALA A 240 8.71 11.38 -8.26
CA ALA A 240 9.02 10.70 -9.53
C ALA A 240 8.34 9.32 -9.63
N LEU A 241 8.28 8.56 -8.52
CA LEU A 241 7.58 7.28 -8.46
C LEU A 241 6.07 7.44 -8.69
N THR A 242 5.46 8.44 -8.05
CA THR A 242 4.04 8.73 -8.20
C THR A 242 3.69 9.08 -9.64
N GLU A 243 4.48 9.95 -10.27
CA GLU A 243 4.33 10.30 -11.68
C GLU A 243 4.49 9.07 -12.60
N GLU A 244 5.47 8.19 -12.33
CA GLU A 244 5.66 6.95 -13.10
C GLU A 244 4.46 6.00 -12.94
N ILE A 245 3.89 5.87 -11.72
CA ILE A 245 2.69 5.06 -11.46
C ILE A 245 1.46 5.62 -12.19
N MET A 246 1.23 6.92 -12.13
CA MET A 246 0.07 7.57 -12.75
C MET A 246 0.08 7.50 -14.28
N ASN A 247 1.26 7.38 -14.89
CA ASN A 247 1.43 7.32 -16.35
C ASN A 247 1.39 5.88 -16.92
N ARG A 248 1.15 4.86 -16.07
CA ARG A 248 1.01 3.45 -16.47
C ARG A 248 -0.46 3.04 -16.63
#